data_ed78ed72b3eef678e0820f8f48824e50
#
_entry.id   ed78ed72b3eef678e0820f8f48824e50
#
_cell.length_a   1.000
_cell.length_b   1.000
_cell.length_c   1.000
_cell.angle_alpha   90.00
_cell.angle_beta   90.00
_cell.angle_gamma   90.00
#
_symmetry.space_group_name_H-M   'P 1'
#
loop_
_entity.id
_entity.type
_entity.pdbx_description
1 polymer ?
#
loop_
_entity_poly.entity_id
_entity_poly.type
_entity_poly.pdbx_seq_one_letter_code
_entity_poly.pdbx_strand_id
1 'polypeptide(L)'
;MRYIKGSDSRQMTMGIWSIEEEVVANSPARFIEVFVDSLDMAALEIKREKPAQTGRPPYAPQDLLKLYLYGYLNGIRSSRKLERECGRNIELFYLLNRLVPDHNTISDFRKDNRKALKKVFLIFVRACKDMKLMDAKTLCLDGTTIRAVNGKKKAVSEEIARKKLEYAKAQLQAVERYLQTLDENDLHEKRLDKPMALDLDKDHLPDPEKLKERIAFHEQCLKELAESDRGTLLFTDPEAAMMPAKEGGIKACYNVQTAVDAGSHMIVDFDVTNSSSDRGTLNQTAEKCKQEIGLDSVRVIADKGYESIADIEECLLNGTAADVGFIQDRDDRVISMEYEAAEITDTEKQSTKPEDIQHCLHAGVLPDCLSGGNIRIEVQELSTVSCFIRHEDGTVTCPMGRQLFKQKDTKYGTEYSSKEACRTCPNRCTDSKAAKHVNIGRNSTYVPVRMYGSSQYPLQQIPVNGVSSKNLNNFGKMGRAEKRVMIFIRRDIPKQKQRQQTSEHPFGTMKHYDGAGYFLCKGKEKVTAEYALSCLGYDIRRAITICGGVKSLIQRFKGISLPKLPKLAEI
;
A
#
# COMPACT_ATOMS: atom_id res chain seq x y z
N MET A 1 22.01 -11.98 -55.45
CA MET A 1 20.80 -11.46 -54.76
C MET A 1 20.91 -9.92 -54.71
N ARG A 2 19.83 -9.22 -55.01
CA ARG A 2 19.79 -7.74 -54.86
C ARG A 2 19.03 -7.42 -53.57
N TYR A 3 19.56 -6.46 -52.78
CA TYR A 3 18.85 -5.98 -51.59
C TYR A 3 17.60 -5.21 -52.03
N ILE A 4 16.56 -5.26 -51.19
CA ILE A 4 15.37 -4.40 -51.28
C ILE A 4 15.84 -2.95 -51.06
N LYS A 5 15.56 -2.07 -51.99
CA LYS A 5 15.92 -0.63 -51.90
C LYS A 5 14.70 0.17 -51.47
N GLY A 6 14.85 1.04 -50.47
CA GLY A 6 13.84 2.03 -50.11
C GLY A 6 13.75 3.17 -51.12
N SER A 7 12.80 4.09 -50.95
CA SER A 7 12.69 5.30 -51.74
C SER A 7 13.83 6.27 -51.41
N ASP A 8 14.28 7.02 -52.37
CA ASP A 8 15.26 8.07 -52.14
C ASP A 8 14.66 9.15 -51.22
N SER A 9 15.36 9.50 -50.14
CA SER A 9 14.93 10.54 -49.19
C SER A 9 14.79 11.93 -49.80
N ARG A 10 15.37 12.16 -50.99
CA ARG A 10 15.30 13.41 -51.73
C ARG A 10 14.22 13.41 -52.80
N GLN A 11 13.57 12.25 -53.03
CA GLN A 11 12.52 12.13 -54.03
C GLN A 11 11.28 12.91 -53.57
N MET A 12 10.85 13.86 -54.35
CA MET A 12 9.59 14.58 -54.17
C MET A 12 8.44 13.72 -54.70
N THR A 13 7.44 13.48 -53.86
CA THR A 13 6.22 12.79 -54.25
C THR A 13 5.06 13.77 -54.07
N MET A 14 4.29 13.99 -55.11
CA MET A 14 3.02 14.73 -55.04
C MET A 14 1.90 13.70 -54.84
N GLY A 15 1.14 13.82 -53.74
CA GLY A 15 0.00 12.97 -53.44
C GLY A 15 -1.02 13.74 -52.60
N ILE A 16 -2.30 13.46 -52.80
CA ILE A 16 -3.37 13.92 -51.89
C ILE A 16 -3.58 12.81 -50.85
N TRP A 17 -3.26 13.11 -49.60
CA TRP A 17 -3.42 12.16 -48.49
C TRP A 17 -3.78 12.92 -47.21
N SER A 18 -4.45 12.21 -46.28
CA SER A 18 -4.76 12.73 -44.97
C SER A 18 -3.92 12.01 -43.89
N ILE A 19 -3.66 12.68 -42.77
CA ILE A 19 -2.97 12.05 -41.62
C ILE A 19 -3.75 10.85 -41.14
N GLU A 20 -5.07 10.90 -41.24
CA GLU A 20 -5.95 9.81 -40.84
C GLU A 20 -5.71 8.52 -41.64
N GLU A 21 -5.41 8.61 -42.92
CA GLU A 21 -5.11 7.45 -43.79
C GLU A 21 -3.78 6.80 -43.45
N GLU A 22 -2.81 7.58 -42.95
CA GLU A 22 -1.49 7.06 -42.54
C GLU A 22 -1.54 6.28 -41.22
N VAL A 23 -2.53 6.57 -40.35
CA VAL A 23 -2.68 5.85 -39.08
C VAL A 23 -3.44 4.55 -39.30
N VAL A 24 -2.76 3.44 -39.10
CA VAL A 24 -3.34 2.12 -39.30
C VAL A 24 -4.65 1.92 -38.50
N ALA A 25 -5.60 1.21 -39.11
CA ALA A 25 -6.93 1.06 -38.53
C ALA A 25 -6.96 0.37 -37.16
N ASN A 26 -5.94 -0.39 -36.82
CA ASN A 26 -5.78 -1.07 -35.53
C ASN A 26 -4.80 -0.34 -34.57
N SER A 27 -4.45 0.92 -34.87
CA SER A 27 -3.61 1.72 -33.97
C SER A 27 -4.34 2.07 -32.69
N PRO A 28 -3.72 1.91 -31.52
CA PRO A 28 -4.27 2.34 -30.23
C PRO A 28 -4.63 3.84 -30.17
N ALA A 29 -3.99 4.68 -31.00
CA ALA A 29 -4.30 6.12 -31.10
C ALA A 29 -5.78 6.36 -31.43
N ARG A 30 -6.38 5.53 -32.28
CA ARG A 30 -7.82 5.63 -32.62
C ARG A 30 -8.73 5.37 -31.42
N PHE A 31 -8.37 4.48 -30.55
CA PHE A 31 -9.12 4.26 -29.31
C PHE A 31 -8.92 5.42 -28.32
N ILE A 32 -7.71 5.92 -28.18
CA ILE A 32 -7.39 7.09 -27.31
C ILE A 32 -8.25 8.29 -27.72
N GLU A 33 -8.36 8.57 -29.01
CA GLU A 33 -9.19 9.64 -29.53
C GLU A 33 -10.65 9.45 -29.11
N VAL A 34 -11.26 8.29 -29.46
CA VAL A 34 -12.65 8.00 -29.14
C VAL A 34 -12.91 8.06 -27.63
N PHE A 35 -12.02 7.53 -26.82
CA PHE A 35 -12.15 7.55 -25.37
C PHE A 35 -12.10 8.95 -24.80
N VAL A 36 -11.07 9.74 -25.16
CA VAL A 36 -10.89 11.08 -24.59
C VAL A 36 -11.97 12.05 -25.07
N ASP A 37 -12.41 11.95 -26.33
CA ASP A 37 -13.48 12.80 -26.86
C ASP A 37 -14.85 12.50 -26.27
N SER A 38 -15.02 11.30 -25.67
CA SER A 38 -16.23 10.95 -24.95
C SER A 38 -16.28 11.44 -23.50
N LEU A 39 -15.15 11.95 -22.95
CA LEU A 39 -15.06 12.41 -21.57
C LEU A 39 -15.63 13.80 -21.39
N ASP A 40 -16.40 14.00 -20.32
CA ASP A 40 -16.83 15.34 -19.88
C ASP A 40 -15.72 16.01 -19.06
N MET A 41 -14.99 16.92 -19.67
CA MET A 41 -13.84 17.62 -19.05
C MET A 41 -14.28 18.51 -17.88
N ALA A 42 -15.51 19.06 -17.92
CA ALA A 42 -16.07 19.85 -16.83
C ALA A 42 -16.36 18.98 -15.60
N ALA A 43 -17.01 17.85 -15.80
CA ALA A 43 -17.30 16.89 -14.73
C ALA A 43 -16.00 16.32 -14.09
N LEU A 44 -14.92 16.25 -14.86
CA LEU A 44 -13.60 15.86 -14.39
C LEU A 44 -12.89 16.95 -13.59
N GLU A 45 -13.41 18.20 -13.59
CA GLU A 45 -12.81 19.37 -12.95
C GLU A 45 -11.38 19.67 -13.49
N ILE A 46 -11.18 19.44 -14.79
CA ILE A 46 -9.89 19.69 -15.41
C ILE A 46 -9.65 21.20 -15.46
N LYS A 47 -8.53 21.64 -14.93
CA LYS A 47 -8.12 23.04 -14.95
C LYS A 47 -7.87 23.52 -16.38
N ARG A 48 -8.25 24.78 -16.65
CA ARG A 48 -8.14 25.42 -17.96
C ARG A 48 -9.06 24.81 -19.03
N GLU A 49 -10.15 24.19 -18.63
CA GLU A 49 -11.21 23.71 -19.55
C GLU A 49 -11.75 24.88 -20.38
N LYS A 50 -11.97 26.04 -19.75
CA LYS A 50 -12.36 27.27 -20.45
C LYS A 50 -11.16 28.18 -20.69
N PRO A 51 -10.90 28.59 -21.95
CA PRO A 51 -9.84 29.54 -22.27
C PRO A 51 -10.05 30.86 -21.51
N ALA A 52 -8.97 31.50 -21.08
CA ALA A 52 -9.03 32.85 -20.55
C ALA A 52 -9.42 33.82 -21.69
N GLN A 53 -10.12 34.92 -21.32
CA GLN A 53 -10.58 35.92 -22.32
C GLN A 53 -9.41 36.70 -22.94
N THR A 54 -8.24 36.74 -22.29
CA THR A 54 -7.07 37.48 -22.74
C THR A 54 -5.81 36.61 -22.62
N GLY A 55 -4.79 36.88 -23.44
CA GLY A 55 -3.52 36.16 -23.44
C GLY A 55 -3.40 35.15 -24.59
N ARG A 56 -2.30 34.38 -24.61
CA ARG A 56 -2.09 33.33 -25.61
C ARG A 56 -3.11 32.21 -25.39
N PRO A 57 -3.81 31.74 -26.45
CA PRO A 57 -4.73 30.61 -26.34
C PRO A 57 -4.03 29.37 -25.75
N PRO A 58 -4.63 28.72 -24.76
CA PRO A 58 -4.10 27.47 -24.22
C PRO A 58 -4.36 26.31 -25.20
N TYR A 59 -3.59 25.23 -25.05
CA TYR A 59 -3.92 23.95 -25.68
C TYR A 59 -5.19 23.37 -25.05
N ALA A 60 -5.99 22.68 -25.85
CA ALA A 60 -7.18 21.99 -25.33
C ALA A 60 -6.74 20.91 -24.31
N PRO A 61 -7.43 20.79 -23.17
CA PRO A 61 -7.15 19.75 -22.19
C PRO A 61 -7.22 18.34 -22.76
N GLN A 62 -8.14 18.11 -23.70
CA GLN A 62 -8.29 16.86 -24.43
C GLN A 62 -7.00 16.46 -25.15
N ASP A 63 -6.37 17.40 -25.85
CA ASP A 63 -5.14 17.12 -26.59
C ASP A 63 -4.00 16.72 -25.64
N LEU A 64 -3.85 17.42 -24.51
CA LEU A 64 -2.85 17.09 -23.51
C LEU A 64 -3.13 15.75 -22.82
N LEU A 65 -4.39 15.40 -22.62
CA LEU A 65 -4.77 14.08 -22.10
C LEU A 65 -4.49 12.98 -23.12
N LYS A 66 -4.86 13.17 -24.41
CA LYS A 66 -4.51 12.25 -25.51
C LYS A 66 -3.01 12.01 -25.57
N LEU A 67 -2.21 13.08 -25.46
CA LEU A 67 -0.74 13.01 -25.46
C LEU A 67 -0.22 12.16 -24.30
N TYR A 68 -0.74 12.35 -23.09
CA TYR A 68 -0.33 11.57 -21.94
C TYR A 68 -0.72 10.09 -22.07
N LEU A 69 -1.93 9.79 -22.51
CA LEU A 69 -2.38 8.41 -22.69
C LEU A 69 -1.53 7.69 -23.74
N TYR A 70 -1.27 8.36 -24.86
CA TYR A 70 -0.38 7.84 -25.89
C TYR A 70 1.03 7.57 -25.34
N GLY A 71 1.56 8.53 -24.59
CA GLY A 71 2.88 8.42 -24.01
C GLY A 71 3.02 7.26 -23.05
N TYR A 72 2.11 7.14 -22.08
CA TYR A 72 2.15 6.06 -21.09
C TYR A 72 1.89 4.68 -21.70
N LEU A 73 1.03 4.60 -22.69
CA LEU A 73 0.77 3.37 -23.45
C LEU A 73 2.04 2.89 -24.19
N ASN A 74 2.90 3.82 -24.63
CA ASN A 74 4.14 3.53 -25.35
C ASN A 74 5.42 3.66 -24.47
N GLY A 75 5.28 3.70 -23.13
CA GLY A 75 6.40 3.81 -22.19
C GLY A 75 7.12 5.17 -22.20
N ILE A 76 6.51 6.21 -22.79
CA ILE A 76 7.07 7.56 -22.89
C ILE A 76 6.49 8.44 -21.78
N ARG A 77 7.11 8.47 -20.60
CA ARG A 77 6.63 9.20 -19.42
C ARG A 77 7.19 10.63 -19.27
N SER A 78 8.30 10.92 -19.92
CA SER A 78 8.99 12.22 -19.83
C SER A 78 8.35 13.28 -20.73
N SER A 79 7.98 14.45 -20.18
CA SER A 79 7.41 15.56 -20.93
C SER A 79 8.32 16.04 -22.09
N ARG A 80 9.64 16.07 -21.89
CA ARG A 80 10.61 16.42 -22.93
C ARG A 80 10.68 15.40 -24.07
N LYS A 81 10.49 14.10 -23.74
CA LYS A 81 10.39 13.07 -24.77
C LYS A 81 9.07 13.17 -25.51
N LEU A 82 7.96 13.45 -24.81
CA LEU A 82 6.65 13.67 -25.43
C LEU A 82 6.67 14.85 -26.40
N GLU A 83 7.23 15.99 -26.00
CA GLU A 83 7.42 17.16 -26.88
C GLU A 83 8.17 16.77 -28.16
N ARG A 84 9.26 16.01 -28.05
CA ARG A 84 10.03 15.53 -29.20
C ARG A 84 9.21 14.60 -30.12
N GLU A 85 8.42 13.71 -29.53
CA GLU A 85 7.56 12.80 -30.29
C GLU A 85 6.45 13.57 -31.03
N CYS A 86 5.91 14.64 -30.47
CA CYS A 86 4.92 15.49 -31.15
C CYS A 86 5.44 16.06 -32.47
N GLY A 87 6.75 16.24 -32.63
CA GLY A 87 7.36 16.78 -33.87
C GLY A 87 7.72 15.73 -34.93
N ARG A 88 7.55 14.42 -34.65
CA ARG A 88 8.06 13.36 -35.55
C ARG A 88 7.19 12.11 -35.67
N ASN A 89 6.17 11.95 -34.81
CA ASN A 89 5.35 10.74 -34.73
C ASN A 89 4.00 10.98 -35.41
N ILE A 90 3.69 10.18 -36.42
CA ILE A 90 2.48 10.32 -37.23
C ILE A 90 1.19 10.12 -36.40
N GLU A 91 1.20 9.19 -35.43
CA GLU A 91 0.04 8.98 -34.56
C GLU A 91 -0.22 10.16 -33.62
N LEU A 92 0.83 10.89 -33.20
CA LEU A 92 0.69 12.14 -32.47
C LEU A 92 0.28 13.30 -33.37
N PHE A 93 0.70 13.31 -34.65
CA PHE A 93 0.16 14.26 -35.62
C PHE A 93 -1.36 14.09 -35.79
N TYR A 94 -1.82 12.84 -35.82
CA TYR A 94 -3.23 12.51 -35.86
C TYR A 94 -3.95 12.96 -34.59
N LEU A 95 -3.48 12.56 -33.41
CA LEU A 95 -4.14 12.85 -32.12
C LEU A 95 -4.18 14.34 -31.77
N LEU A 96 -3.18 15.11 -32.18
CA LEU A 96 -2.97 16.49 -31.77
C LEU A 96 -3.13 17.49 -32.93
N ASN A 97 -3.59 17.06 -34.11
CA ASN A 97 -3.70 17.93 -35.29
C ASN A 97 -2.38 18.68 -35.56
N ARG A 98 -1.24 17.99 -35.46
CA ARG A 98 0.14 18.55 -35.61
C ARG A 98 0.52 19.61 -34.56
N LEU A 99 -0.22 19.74 -33.46
CA LEU A 99 0.19 20.60 -32.37
C LEU A 99 1.41 20.01 -31.64
N VAL A 100 2.35 20.90 -31.26
CA VAL A 100 3.57 20.53 -30.53
C VAL A 100 3.61 21.33 -29.22
N PRO A 101 2.94 20.86 -28.15
CA PRO A 101 3.03 21.49 -26.85
C PRO A 101 4.44 21.38 -26.28
N ASP A 102 4.95 22.48 -25.70
CA ASP A 102 6.24 22.48 -25.01
C ASP A 102 6.20 21.62 -23.72
N HIS A 103 7.36 21.14 -23.29
CA HIS A 103 7.48 20.22 -22.14
C HIS A 103 7.03 20.83 -20.80
N ASN A 104 7.05 22.16 -20.64
CA ASN A 104 6.53 22.81 -19.44
C ASN A 104 5.00 22.74 -19.44
N THR A 105 4.34 23.09 -20.56
CA THR A 105 2.90 22.94 -20.74
C THR A 105 2.44 21.52 -20.46
N ILE A 106 3.14 20.51 -21.03
CA ILE A 106 2.86 19.09 -20.77
C ILE A 106 3.00 18.77 -19.27
N SER A 107 4.09 19.19 -18.65
CA SER A 107 4.36 18.94 -17.23
C SER A 107 3.33 19.59 -16.30
N ASP A 108 2.97 20.85 -16.59
CA ASP A 108 2.01 21.60 -15.80
C ASP A 108 0.59 21.01 -15.89
N PHE A 109 0.19 20.49 -17.06
CA PHE A 109 -1.09 19.80 -17.18
C PHE A 109 -1.20 18.62 -16.18
N ARG A 110 -0.20 17.75 -16.09
CA ARG A 110 -0.18 16.64 -15.12
C ARG A 110 -0.14 17.16 -13.68
N LYS A 111 0.64 18.18 -13.40
CA LYS A 111 0.75 18.80 -12.08
C LYS A 111 -0.56 19.42 -11.62
N ASP A 112 -1.29 20.07 -12.52
CA ASP A 112 -2.50 20.84 -12.21
C ASP A 112 -3.76 19.94 -12.12
N ASN A 113 -3.78 18.80 -12.82
CA ASN A 113 -4.95 17.94 -12.99
C ASN A 113 -4.84 16.58 -12.28
N ARG A 114 -4.15 16.54 -11.12
CA ARG A 114 -3.84 15.30 -10.39
C ARG A 114 -5.07 14.45 -10.09
N LYS A 115 -6.09 15.04 -9.49
CA LYS A 115 -7.35 14.35 -9.13
C LYS A 115 -8.10 13.90 -10.38
N ALA A 116 -8.14 14.72 -11.42
CA ALA A 116 -8.78 14.39 -12.69
C ALA A 116 -8.16 13.15 -13.35
N LEU A 117 -6.84 13.00 -13.33
CA LEU A 117 -6.17 11.84 -13.93
C LEU A 117 -6.53 10.52 -13.23
N LYS A 118 -6.70 10.52 -11.89
CA LYS A 118 -7.21 9.35 -11.17
C LYS A 118 -8.68 9.08 -11.55
N LYS A 119 -9.51 10.13 -11.68
CA LYS A 119 -10.91 10.00 -12.13
C LYS A 119 -10.99 9.39 -13.53
N VAL A 120 -10.14 9.80 -14.47
CA VAL A 120 -10.09 9.24 -15.84
C VAL A 120 -9.78 7.75 -15.81
N PHE A 121 -8.83 7.30 -14.98
CA PHE A 121 -8.53 5.89 -14.79
C PHE A 121 -9.79 5.12 -14.30
N LEU A 122 -10.47 5.61 -13.27
CA LEU A 122 -11.67 4.96 -12.73
C LEU A 122 -12.84 4.91 -13.71
N ILE A 123 -13.03 5.96 -14.54
CA ILE A 123 -14.02 5.94 -15.63
C ILE A 123 -13.71 4.81 -16.61
N PHE A 124 -12.44 4.65 -16.98
CA PHE A 124 -12.05 3.58 -17.89
C PHE A 124 -12.28 2.19 -17.28
N VAL A 125 -11.91 1.99 -16.00
CA VAL A 125 -12.16 0.73 -15.28
C VAL A 125 -13.65 0.38 -15.26
N ARG A 126 -14.51 1.35 -14.93
CA ARG A 126 -15.97 1.15 -14.97
C ARG A 126 -16.49 0.84 -16.37
N ALA A 127 -15.98 1.56 -17.38
CA ALA A 127 -16.32 1.27 -18.77
C ALA A 127 -15.92 -0.17 -19.16
N CYS A 128 -14.78 -0.66 -18.70
CA CYS A 128 -14.35 -2.04 -18.92
C CYS A 128 -15.28 -3.06 -18.24
N LYS A 129 -15.78 -2.76 -17.03
CA LYS A 129 -16.81 -3.58 -16.38
C LYS A 129 -18.12 -3.59 -17.19
N ASP A 130 -18.60 -2.42 -17.63
CA ASP A 130 -19.82 -2.30 -18.42
C ASP A 130 -19.71 -3.00 -19.78
N MET A 131 -18.54 -2.97 -20.40
CA MET A 131 -18.20 -3.75 -21.60
C MET A 131 -18.05 -5.26 -21.34
N LYS A 132 -18.16 -5.73 -20.07
CA LYS A 132 -17.95 -7.12 -19.65
C LYS A 132 -16.56 -7.66 -20.00
N LEU A 133 -15.53 -6.81 -19.92
CA LEU A 133 -14.13 -7.19 -20.08
C LEU A 133 -13.53 -7.75 -18.78
N MET A 134 -14.15 -7.43 -17.65
CA MET A 134 -13.86 -7.96 -16.31
C MET A 134 -15.15 -8.06 -15.50
N ASP A 135 -15.19 -8.95 -14.51
CA ASP A 135 -16.32 -9.04 -13.57
C ASP A 135 -15.99 -8.42 -12.19
N ALA A 136 -14.71 -8.27 -11.90
CA ALA A 136 -14.16 -7.72 -10.67
C ALA A 136 -14.67 -8.39 -9.37
N LYS A 137 -15.24 -9.62 -9.49
CA LYS A 137 -15.76 -10.39 -8.34
C LYS A 137 -14.65 -10.96 -7.47
N THR A 138 -13.49 -11.23 -8.08
CA THR A 138 -12.32 -11.74 -7.38
C THR A 138 -11.14 -10.85 -7.68
N LEU A 139 -10.62 -10.19 -6.65
CA LEU A 139 -9.49 -9.27 -6.73
C LEU A 139 -8.24 -9.88 -6.09
N CYS A 140 -7.12 -9.77 -6.77
CA CYS A 140 -5.81 -10.10 -6.23
C CYS A 140 -5.16 -8.79 -5.73
N LEU A 141 -4.91 -8.70 -4.41
CA LEU A 141 -4.21 -7.57 -3.82
C LEU A 141 -2.73 -7.88 -3.68
N ASP A 142 -1.91 -6.90 -4.04
CA ASP A 142 -0.46 -6.97 -3.87
C ASP A 142 0.15 -5.58 -3.74
N GLY A 143 1.19 -5.48 -2.91
CA GLY A 143 1.95 -4.27 -2.68
C GLY A 143 3.26 -4.27 -3.46
N THR A 144 3.68 -3.11 -3.95
CA THR A 144 4.96 -2.99 -4.62
C THR A 144 5.65 -1.68 -4.31
N THR A 145 6.94 -1.74 -3.94
CA THR A 145 7.75 -0.54 -3.74
C THR A 145 8.20 0.05 -5.07
N ILE A 146 8.00 1.36 -5.25
CA ILE A 146 8.46 2.13 -6.42
C ILE A 146 9.32 3.28 -5.91
N ARG A 147 10.48 3.48 -6.52
CA ARG A 147 11.42 4.51 -6.08
C ARG A 147 10.86 5.92 -6.26
N ALA A 148 10.99 6.72 -5.20
CA ALA A 148 10.72 8.16 -5.20
C ALA A 148 11.89 8.96 -5.79
N VAL A 149 11.62 10.21 -6.13
CA VAL A 149 12.64 11.15 -6.61
C VAL A 149 13.43 11.68 -5.40
N ASN A 150 14.40 10.91 -4.94
CA ASN A 150 15.29 11.36 -3.87
C ASN A 150 16.73 10.88 -4.10
N GLY A 151 17.68 11.82 -4.16
CA GLY A 151 19.10 11.49 -4.25
C GLY A 151 19.64 10.96 -2.92
N LYS A 152 20.59 10.02 -2.95
CA LYS A 152 21.22 9.44 -1.73
C LYS A 152 21.73 10.51 -0.76
N LYS A 153 22.36 11.59 -1.27
CA LYS A 153 22.88 12.70 -0.45
C LYS A 153 21.79 13.59 0.16
N LYS A 154 20.52 13.42 -0.24
CA LYS A 154 19.36 14.17 0.25
C LYS A 154 18.51 13.36 1.25
N ALA A 155 19.06 12.27 1.80
CA ALA A 155 18.50 11.49 2.89
C ALA A 155 19.42 11.61 4.10
N VAL A 156 18.87 12.01 5.25
CA VAL A 156 19.63 12.24 6.49
C VAL A 156 18.97 11.45 7.63
N SER A 157 19.66 10.41 8.11
CA SER A 157 19.30 9.68 9.33
C SER A 157 19.91 10.36 10.55
N GLU A 158 19.43 10.00 11.74
CA GLU A 158 19.98 10.50 13.00
C GLU A 158 21.50 10.29 13.11
N GLU A 159 21.97 9.09 12.77
CA GLU A 159 23.39 8.75 12.79
C GLU A 159 24.22 9.63 11.84
N ILE A 160 23.70 9.85 10.62
CA ILE A 160 24.36 10.73 9.63
C ILE A 160 24.36 12.18 10.10
N ALA A 161 23.24 12.65 10.68
CA ALA A 161 23.15 14.01 11.21
C ALA A 161 24.15 14.22 12.36
N ARG A 162 24.23 13.31 13.31
CA ARG A 162 25.18 13.36 14.45
C ARG A 162 26.64 13.38 13.96
N LYS A 163 27.03 12.43 13.11
CA LYS A 163 28.40 12.38 12.57
C LYS A 163 28.79 13.66 11.82
N LYS A 164 27.89 14.19 11.00
CA LYS A 164 28.15 15.43 10.26
C LYS A 164 28.18 16.65 11.17
N LEU A 165 27.36 16.69 12.21
CA LEU A 165 27.36 17.73 13.21
C LEU A 165 28.68 17.76 13.99
N GLU A 166 29.11 16.61 14.49
CA GLU A 166 30.39 16.47 15.21
C GLU A 166 31.58 16.88 14.32
N TYR A 167 31.57 16.42 13.06
CA TYR A 167 32.62 16.80 12.10
C TYR A 167 32.62 18.32 11.82
N ALA A 168 31.47 18.94 11.62
CA ALA A 168 31.37 20.38 11.37
C ALA A 168 31.79 21.20 12.61
N LYS A 169 31.43 20.77 13.83
CA LYS A 169 31.87 21.39 15.10
C LYS A 169 33.39 21.29 15.27
N ALA A 170 33.95 20.11 14.99
CA ALA A 170 35.40 19.90 15.07
C ALA A 170 36.17 20.77 14.06
N GLN A 171 35.65 20.89 12.82
CA GLN A 171 36.24 21.78 11.82
C GLN A 171 36.15 23.25 12.23
N LEU A 172 35.03 23.71 12.76
CA LEU A 172 34.86 25.09 13.21
C LEU A 172 35.85 25.42 14.33
N GLN A 173 35.96 24.55 15.35
CA GLN A 173 36.92 24.71 16.44
C GLN A 173 38.37 24.73 15.93
N ALA A 174 38.72 23.92 14.93
CA ALA A 174 40.05 23.90 14.37
C ALA A 174 40.36 25.21 13.62
N VAL A 175 39.41 25.74 12.84
CA VAL A 175 39.57 27.03 12.15
C VAL A 175 39.65 28.19 13.14
N GLU A 176 38.83 28.22 14.17
CA GLU A 176 38.85 29.27 15.22
C GLU A 176 40.19 29.27 15.97
N ARG A 177 40.70 28.09 16.36
CA ARG A 177 42.05 27.99 16.99
C ARG A 177 43.15 28.47 16.05
N TYR A 178 43.07 28.12 14.76
CA TYR A 178 44.08 28.58 13.79
C TYR A 178 44.06 30.11 13.66
N LEU A 179 42.88 30.72 13.56
CA LEU A 179 42.75 32.19 13.50
C LEU A 179 43.27 32.86 14.78
N GLN A 180 42.92 32.33 15.96
CA GLN A 180 43.47 32.82 17.23
C GLN A 180 45.02 32.75 17.28
N THR A 181 45.58 31.65 16.80
CA THR A 181 47.04 31.49 16.74
C THR A 181 47.72 32.46 15.78
N LEU A 182 47.04 32.81 14.67
CA LEU A 182 47.51 33.87 13.77
C LEU A 182 47.50 35.24 14.44
N ASP A 183 46.41 35.59 15.13
CA ASP A 183 46.28 36.84 15.87
C ASP A 183 47.34 36.97 16.97
N GLU A 184 47.59 35.88 17.74
CA GLU A 184 48.63 35.82 18.75
C GLU A 184 50.04 35.93 18.17
N ASN A 185 50.29 35.36 16.99
CA ASN A 185 51.58 35.46 16.30
C ASN A 185 51.84 36.84 15.69
N ASP A 186 50.81 37.49 15.17
CA ASP A 186 50.87 38.87 14.70
C ASP A 186 51.23 39.85 15.84
N LEU A 187 50.71 39.57 17.06
CA LEU A 187 51.02 40.32 18.27
C LEU A 187 52.43 40.13 18.80
N HIS A 188 53.07 38.95 18.56
CA HIS A 188 54.32 38.55 19.16
C HIS A 188 55.46 38.26 18.19
N GLU A 189 55.32 38.49 16.90
CA GLU A 189 56.31 38.21 15.81
C GLU A 189 56.89 36.78 15.86
N LYS A 190 56.15 35.79 16.38
CA LYS A 190 56.58 34.39 16.48
C LYS A 190 56.15 33.55 15.30
N ARG A 191 57.09 32.85 14.66
CA ARG A 191 56.83 31.85 13.62
C ARG A 191 56.15 30.61 14.14
N LEU A 192 55.10 30.15 13.45
CA LEU A 192 54.43 28.87 13.71
C LEU A 192 55.26 27.69 13.19
N ASP A 193 55.84 26.90 14.09
CA ASP A 193 56.68 25.72 13.77
C ASP A 193 55.98 24.37 14.01
N LYS A 194 54.67 24.31 14.32
CA LYS A 194 53.98 23.03 14.56
C LYS A 194 52.80 22.81 13.60
N PRO A 195 52.72 21.62 12.94
CA PRO A 195 51.56 21.26 12.15
C PRO A 195 50.36 21.05 13.05
N MET A 196 49.20 21.56 12.63
CA MET A 196 47.90 21.32 13.29
C MET A 196 47.50 19.86 13.17
N ALA A 197 46.87 19.31 14.21
CA ALA A 197 46.42 17.93 14.32
C ALA A 197 45.22 17.57 13.40
N LEU A 198 44.73 18.50 12.58
CA LEU A 198 43.79 18.25 11.51
C LEU A 198 44.41 18.67 10.17
N ASP A 199 44.26 17.83 9.13
CA ASP A 199 44.59 18.13 7.73
C ASP A 199 43.70 19.28 7.21
N LEU A 200 43.94 20.51 7.69
CA LEU A 200 43.40 21.71 7.10
C LEU A 200 44.29 22.10 5.93
N ASP A 201 43.77 22.01 4.74
CA ASP A 201 44.39 22.57 3.55
C ASP A 201 44.58 24.07 3.78
N LYS A 202 45.81 24.53 3.98
CA LYS A 202 46.14 25.93 4.31
C LYS A 202 45.70 26.89 3.19
N ASP A 203 45.63 26.41 1.96
CA ASP A 203 45.21 27.17 0.79
C ASP A 203 43.69 27.23 0.64
N HIS A 204 42.91 26.39 1.36
CA HIS A 204 41.44 26.29 1.29
C HIS A 204 40.81 26.12 2.66
N LEU A 205 41.00 27.08 3.57
CA LEU A 205 40.32 27.08 4.86
C LEU A 205 38.79 27.11 4.70
N PRO A 206 38.05 26.21 5.37
CA PRO A 206 36.60 26.26 5.34
C PRO A 206 36.10 27.57 5.94
N ASP A 207 35.17 28.20 5.26
CA ASP A 207 34.50 29.43 5.69
C ASP A 207 33.74 29.16 7.02
N PRO A 208 34.07 29.89 8.13
CA PRO A 208 33.42 29.71 9.42
C PRO A 208 31.91 29.90 9.39
N GLU A 209 31.40 30.85 8.60
CA GLU A 209 29.97 31.11 8.51
C GLU A 209 29.23 29.93 7.85
N LYS A 210 29.80 29.34 6.80
CA LYS A 210 29.25 28.12 6.18
C LYS A 210 29.32 26.91 7.11
N LEU A 211 30.31 26.84 8.01
CA LEU A 211 30.36 25.78 9.03
C LEU A 211 29.26 25.97 10.08
N LYS A 212 29.01 27.21 10.54
CA LYS A 212 27.90 27.53 11.44
C LYS A 212 26.55 27.20 10.82
N GLU A 213 26.34 27.55 9.54
CA GLU A 213 25.12 27.16 8.80
C GLU A 213 24.93 25.64 8.74
N ARG A 214 26.02 24.88 8.51
CA ARG A 214 25.96 23.41 8.53
C ARG A 214 25.64 22.83 9.90
N ILE A 215 26.19 23.42 10.95
CA ILE A 215 25.91 23.04 12.33
C ILE A 215 24.42 23.25 12.62
N ALA A 216 23.91 24.45 12.37
CA ALA A 216 22.50 24.80 12.56
C ALA A 216 21.57 23.87 11.75
N PHE A 217 21.92 23.57 10.51
CA PHE A 217 21.18 22.64 9.66
C PHE A 217 21.10 21.23 10.27
N HIS A 218 22.21 20.68 10.74
CA HIS A 218 22.20 19.33 11.33
C HIS A 218 21.55 19.27 12.71
N GLU A 219 21.63 20.34 13.51
CA GLU A 219 20.89 20.47 14.76
C GLU A 219 19.37 20.52 14.51
N GLN A 220 18.95 21.26 13.49
CA GLN A 220 17.55 21.29 13.07
C GLN A 220 17.08 19.89 12.59
N CYS A 221 17.91 19.19 11.80
CA CYS A 221 17.60 17.81 11.38
C CYS A 221 17.40 16.87 12.57
N LEU A 222 18.25 16.96 13.59
CA LEU A 222 18.11 16.12 14.79
C LEU A 222 16.84 16.45 15.59
N LYS A 223 16.48 17.73 15.66
CA LYS A 223 15.22 18.16 16.29
C LYS A 223 14.00 17.62 15.55
N GLU A 224 13.94 17.77 14.22
CA GLU A 224 12.86 17.24 13.38
C GLU A 224 12.75 15.71 13.45
N LEU A 225 13.88 14.99 13.51
CA LEU A 225 13.90 13.54 13.69
C LEU A 225 13.36 13.12 15.06
N ALA A 226 13.67 13.87 16.12
CA ALA A 226 13.18 13.58 17.46
C ALA A 226 11.67 13.88 17.63
N GLU A 227 11.14 14.85 16.89
CA GLU A 227 9.72 15.22 16.88
C GLU A 227 8.87 14.34 15.95
N SER A 228 9.51 13.61 15.03
CA SER A 228 8.84 12.74 14.04
C SER A 228 9.10 11.27 14.30
N ASP A 229 8.10 10.40 14.04
CA ASP A 229 8.30 8.94 14.05
C ASP A 229 9.15 8.41 12.87
N ARG A 230 9.77 9.30 12.11
CA ARG A 230 10.55 8.97 10.92
C ARG A 230 12.01 8.77 11.27
N GLY A 231 12.57 7.61 10.98
CA GLY A 231 14.02 7.34 11.18
C GLY A 231 14.95 8.07 10.20
N THR A 232 14.42 8.76 9.18
CA THR A 232 15.20 9.46 8.14
C THR A 232 14.40 10.60 7.53
N LEU A 233 15.02 11.77 7.40
CA LEU A 233 14.49 12.92 6.67
C LEU A 233 14.85 12.84 5.19
N LEU A 234 13.88 13.10 4.32
CA LEU A 234 14.04 13.12 2.86
C LEU A 234 13.80 14.54 2.33
N PHE A 235 14.85 15.21 1.85
CA PHE A 235 14.77 16.62 1.45
C PHE A 235 14.23 16.86 0.05
N THR A 236 14.25 15.86 -0.82
CA THR A 236 13.75 16.03 -2.19
C THR A 236 12.28 15.66 -2.31
N ASP A 237 11.86 14.60 -1.62
CA ASP A 237 10.48 14.12 -1.54
C ASP A 237 10.17 13.75 -0.09
N PRO A 238 9.75 14.72 0.75
CA PRO A 238 9.51 14.49 2.17
C PRO A 238 8.36 13.53 2.48
N GLU A 239 7.44 13.33 1.53
CA GLU A 239 6.29 12.42 1.71
C GLU A 239 6.65 10.96 1.45
N ALA A 240 7.79 10.68 0.79
CA ALA A 240 8.28 9.32 0.60
C ALA A 240 8.86 8.74 1.91
N ALA A 241 9.07 7.42 1.96
CA ALA A 241 9.69 6.75 3.09
C ALA A 241 10.85 5.85 2.65
N MET A 242 11.78 5.60 3.60
CA MET A 242 12.88 4.65 3.37
C MET A 242 12.37 3.22 3.48
N MET A 243 12.41 2.47 2.39
CA MET A 243 11.88 1.11 2.29
C MET A 243 12.87 0.18 1.60
N PRO A 244 12.81 -1.15 1.86
CA PRO A 244 13.51 -2.13 1.04
C PRO A 244 13.07 -2.02 -0.42
N ALA A 245 14.02 -1.82 -1.33
CA ALA A 245 13.75 -1.79 -2.77
C ALA A 245 13.99 -3.18 -3.39
N LYS A 246 13.17 -3.58 -4.36
CA LYS A 246 13.34 -4.87 -5.08
C LYS A 246 14.73 -5.01 -5.75
N GLU A 247 15.34 -3.90 -6.13
CA GLU A 247 16.69 -3.83 -6.71
C GLU A 247 17.82 -3.95 -5.66
N GLY A 248 17.46 -4.19 -4.39
CA GLY A 248 18.36 -4.29 -3.26
C GLY A 248 18.63 -2.97 -2.53
N GLY A 249 18.87 -3.09 -1.22
CA GLY A 249 19.13 -1.98 -0.31
C GLY A 249 17.88 -1.18 0.08
N ILE A 250 18.07 -0.24 1.00
CA ILE A 250 17.01 0.67 1.47
C ILE A 250 17.07 1.96 0.64
N LYS A 251 15.94 2.35 0.06
CA LYS A 251 15.82 3.55 -0.80
C LYS A 251 14.57 4.34 -0.43
N ALA A 252 14.55 5.62 -0.80
CA ALA A 252 13.33 6.43 -0.72
C ALA A 252 12.30 5.90 -1.74
N CYS A 253 11.16 5.42 -1.27
CA CYS A 253 10.14 4.78 -2.07
C CYS A 253 8.73 5.18 -1.59
N TYR A 254 7.77 4.90 -2.43
CA TYR A 254 6.36 4.73 -2.08
C TYR A 254 6.00 3.27 -2.19
N ASN A 255 5.11 2.80 -1.33
CA ASN A 255 4.47 1.50 -1.44
C ASN A 255 3.15 1.69 -2.20
N VAL A 256 2.99 0.98 -3.30
CA VAL A 256 1.78 1.05 -4.12
C VAL A 256 1.02 -0.25 -3.97
N GLN A 257 -0.16 -0.14 -3.37
CA GLN A 257 -1.14 -1.21 -3.24
C GLN A 257 -1.97 -1.26 -4.51
N THR A 258 -2.13 -2.43 -5.11
CA THR A 258 -2.86 -2.58 -6.38
C THR A 258 -3.83 -3.74 -6.29
N ALA A 259 -5.09 -3.49 -6.68
CA ALA A 259 -6.13 -4.47 -6.82
C ALA A 259 -6.27 -4.85 -8.30
N VAL A 260 -6.11 -6.13 -8.62
CA VAL A 260 -6.11 -6.66 -9.97
C VAL A 260 -7.22 -7.70 -10.10
N ASP A 261 -8.06 -7.59 -11.12
CA ASP A 261 -9.09 -8.59 -11.42
C ASP A 261 -8.46 -9.93 -11.80
N ALA A 262 -8.89 -11.00 -11.12
CA ALA A 262 -8.30 -12.33 -11.26
C ALA A 262 -8.51 -12.95 -12.64
N GLY A 263 -9.57 -12.57 -13.34
CA GLY A 263 -9.92 -13.11 -14.66
C GLY A 263 -9.24 -12.39 -15.80
N SER A 264 -9.33 -11.07 -15.83
CA SER A 264 -8.84 -10.24 -16.94
C SER A 264 -7.39 -9.78 -16.76
N HIS A 265 -6.85 -9.81 -15.55
CA HIS A 265 -5.59 -9.19 -15.14
C HIS A 265 -5.57 -7.66 -15.31
N MET A 266 -6.73 -7.02 -15.37
CA MET A 266 -6.85 -5.56 -15.39
C MET A 266 -6.75 -4.99 -13.98
N ILE A 267 -6.15 -3.80 -13.86
CA ILE A 267 -6.05 -3.09 -12.59
C ILE A 267 -7.40 -2.43 -12.30
N VAL A 268 -7.99 -2.78 -11.18
CA VAL A 268 -9.30 -2.27 -10.76
C VAL A 268 -9.17 -0.97 -9.96
N ASP A 269 -8.24 -0.95 -9.03
CA ASP A 269 -7.87 0.23 -8.24
C ASP A 269 -6.45 0.11 -7.72
N PHE A 270 -5.93 1.23 -7.22
CA PHE A 270 -4.64 1.28 -6.54
C PHE A 270 -4.64 2.38 -5.47
N ASP A 271 -3.78 2.23 -4.48
CA ASP A 271 -3.45 3.28 -3.52
C ASP A 271 -1.94 3.47 -3.39
N VAL A 272 -1.50 4.71 -3.14
CA VAL A 272 -0.09 5.05 -2.93
C VAL A 272 0.11 5.40 -1.47
N THR A 273 0.94 4.65 -0.77
CA THR A 273 1.23 4.85 0.64
C THR A 273 2.72 5.07 0.89
N ASN A 274 3.06 5.64 2.02
CA ASN A 274 4.42 5.74 2.53
C ASN A 274 4.69 4.74 3.66
N SER A 275 3.76 3.81 3.91
CA SER A 275 3.95 2.70 4.83
C SER A 275 4.75 1.58 4.16
N SER A 276 5.71 1.01 4.87
CA SER A 276 6.45 -0.18 4.43
C SER A 276 5.71 -1.49 4.74
N SER A 277 4.57 -1.42 5.44
CA SER A 277 3.75 -2.56 5.83
C SER A 277 2.41 -2.54 5.10
N ASP A 278 1.99 -3.70 4.62
CA ASP A 278 0.69 -3.93 3.99
C ASP A 278 -0.37 -4.36 5.01
N ARG A 279 0.04 -4.60 6.26
CA ARG A 279 -0.82 -5.08 7.33
C ARG A 279 -1.85 -4.04 7.74
N GLY A 280 -3.12 -4.44 7.83
CA GLY A 280 -4.23 -3.57 8.20
C GLY A 280 -4.77 -2.70 7.07
N THR A 281 -4.39 -2.98 5.80
CA THR A 281 -4.88 -2.24 4.63
C THR A 281 -5.88 -3.02 3.79
N LEU A 282 -6.14 -4.28 4.14
CA LEU A 282 -6.94 -5.22 3.34
C LEU A 282 -8.39 -4.73 3.20
N ASN A 283 -9.06 -4.48 4.33
CA ASN A 283 -10.45 -4.05 4.35
C ASN A 283 -10.62 -2.68 3.67
N GLN A 284 -9.76 -1.72 4.02
CA GLN A 284 -9.82 -0.39 3.41
C GLN A 284 -9.69 -0.45 1.89
N THR A 285 -8.76 -1.26 1.37
CA THR A 285 -8.57 -1.42 -0.08
C THR A 285 -9.77 -2.11 -0.73
N ALA A 286 -10.32 -3.17 -0.10
CA ALA A 286 -11.49 -3.88 -0.60
C ALA A 286 -12.73 -2.98 -0.66
N GLU A 287 -13.01 -2.24 0.41
CA GLU A 287 -14.14 -1.33 0.49
C GLU A 287 -14.05 -0.22 -0.55
N LYS A 288 -12.87 0.36 -0.71
CA LYS A 288 -12.62 1.36 -1.74
C LYS A 288 -12.88 0.82 -3.15
N CYS A 289 -12.39 -0.39 -3.46
CA CYS A 289 -12.68 -1.04 -4.74
C CYS A 289 -14.18 -1.25 -4.94
N LYS A 290 -14.91 -1.74 -3.92
CA LYS A 290 -16.37 -1.92 -4.00
C LYS A 290 -17.09 -0.61 -4.33
N GLN A 291 -16.75 0.47 -3.62
CA GLN A 291 -17.36 1.79 -3.82
C GLN A 291 -17.05 2.37 -5.22
N GLU A 292 -15.78 2.29 -5.62
CA GLU A 292 -15.33 2.91 -6.87
C GLU A 292 -15.89 2.20 -8.11
N ILE A 293 -16.09 0.89 -8.07
CA ILE A 293 -16.61 0.11 -9.21
C ILE A 293 -18.06 -0.32 -9.05
N GLY A 294 -18.72 0.07 -7.95
CA GLY A 294 -20.11 -0.25 -7.68
C GLY A 294 -20.33 -1.76 -7.55
N LEU A 295 -19.64 -2.38 -6.59
CA LEU A 295 -19.85 -3.77 -6.19
C LEU A 295 -20.34 -3.82 -4.75
N ASP A 296 -21.31 -4.72 -4.49
CA ASP A 296 -21.84 -4.91 -3.14
C ASP A 296 -21.00 -5.90 -2.34
N SER A 297 -20.39 -6.87 -3.01
CA SER A 297 -19.51 -7.88 -2.40
C SER A 297 -18.35 -8.22 -3.32
N VAL A 298 -17.24 -8.63 -2.73
CA VAL A 298 -16.03 -8.99 -3.47
C VAL A 298 -15.27 -10.10 -2.73
N ARG A 299 -14.59 -10.95 -3.48
CA ARG A 299 -13.59 -11.86 -2.94
C ARG A 299 -12.21 -11.26 -3.12
N VAL A 300 -11.40 -11.27 -2.08
CA VAL A 300 -10.04 -10.71 -2.12
C VAL A 300 -9.04 -11.79 -1.81
N ILE A 301 -8.01 -11.90 -2.64
CA ILE A 301 -6.88 -12.80 -2.43
C ILE A 301 -5.64 -11.94 -2.21
N ALA A 302 -5.03 -12.05 -1.01
CA ALA A 302 -3.87 -11.27 -0.62
C ALA A 302 -2.73 -12.16 -0.11
N ASP A 303 -1.51 -11.62 -0.09
CA ASP A 303 -0.37 -12.35 0.44
C ASP A 303 -0.33 -12.32 1.98
N LYS A 304 0.67 -13.00 2.55
CA LYS A 304 0.87 -13.04 4.01
C LYS A 304 1.23 -11.69 4.64
N GLY A 305 1.63 -10.70 3.86
CA GLY A 305 1.93 -9.35 4.33
C GLY A 305 0.69 -8.61 4.85
N TYR A 306 -0.49 -8.99 4.35
CA TYR A 306 -1.78 -8.45 4.76
C TYR A 306 -2.37 -9.15 5.99
N GLU A 307 -1.71 -10.18 6.56
CA GLU A 307 -2.29 -10.97 7.64
C GLU A 307 -2.52 -10.15 8.91
N SER A 308 -3.78 -9.81 9.16
CA SER A 308 -4.30 -9.18 10.38
C SER A 308 -5.67 -9.76 10.69
N ILE A 309 -5.83 -10.41 11.85
CA ILE A 309 -7.11 -11.02 12.24
C ILE A 309 -8.22 -9.97 12.29
N ALA A 310 -7.95 -8.82 12.90
CA ALA A 310 -8.93 -7.74 13.01
C ALA A 310 -9.37 -7.20 11.63
N ASP A 311 -8.44 -7.05 10.70
CA ASP A 311 -8.72 -6.58 9.34
C ASP A 311 -9.51 -7.62 8.51
N ILE A 312 -9.20 -8.92 8.70
CA ILE A 312 -9.97 -10.01 8.09
C ILE A 312 -11.38 -10.11 8.67
N GLU A 313 -11.54 -9.92 9.98
CA GLU A 313 -12.84 -9.87 10.64
C GLU A 313 -13.69 -8.73 10.08
N GLU A 314 -13.12 -7.55 9.94
CA GLU A 314 -13.77 -6.38 9.37
C GLU A 314 -14.16 -6.60 7.89
N CYS A 315 -13.31 -7.26 7.10
CA CYS A 315 -13.65 -7.70 5.74
C CYS A 315 -14.91 -8.58 5.71
N LEU A 316 -14.99 -9.59 6.60
CA LEU A 316 -16.14 -10.49 6.66
C LEU A 316 -17.43 -9.74 7.02
N LEU A 317 -17.35 -8.85 8.03
CA LEU A 317 -18.50 -8.05 8.47
C LEU A 317 -19.01 -7.09 7.38
N ASN A 318 -18.15 -6.70 6.46
CA ASN A 318 -18.46 -5.86 5.30
C ASN A 318 -18.76 -6.65 4.01
N GLY A 319 -18.96 -7.96 4.08
CA GLY A 319 -19.30 -8.79 2.92
C GLY A 319 -18.15 -9.06 1.96
N THR A 320 -16.91 -8.92 2.42
CA THR A 320 -15.70 -9.23 1.67
C THR A 320 -15.15 -10.58 2.10
N ALA A 321 -15.13 -11.56 1.18
CA ALA A 321 -14.53 -12.86 1.41
C ALA A 321 -13.01 -12.79 1.25
N ALA A 322 -12.27 -12.68 2.35
CA ALA A 322 -10.82 -12.55 2.36
C ALA A 322 -10.09 -13.90 2.37
N ASP A 323 -9.23 -14.14 1.40
CA ASP A 323 -8.31 -15.27 1.32
C ASP A 323 -6.86 -14.76 1.43
N VAL A 324 -6.33 -14.77 2.64
CA VAL A 324 -5.01 -14.20 2.96
C VAL A 324 -4.01 -15.32 3.20
N GLY A 325 -2.80 -15.20 2.68
CA GLY A 325 -1.69 -16.09 2.98
C GLY A 325 -1.32 -16.04 4.47
N PHE A 326 -0.92 -17.18 5.06
CA PHE A 326 -0.59 -17.27 6.48
C PHE A 326 0.93 -17.18 6.71
N ILE A 327 1.33 -16.44 7.74
CA ILE A 327 2.74 -16.32 8.15
C ILE A 327 3.25 -17.63 8.79
N GLN A 328 2.37 -18.35 9.52
CA GLN A 328 2.67 -19.65 10.13
C GLN A 328 1.99 -20.76 9.35
N ASP A 329 2.61 -21.95 9.28
CA ASP A 329 2.03 -23.16 8.69
C ASP A 329 0.85 -23.66 9.56
N ARG A 330 -0.26 -22.96 9.48
CA ARG A 330 -1.56 -23.38 10.03
C ARG A 330 -2.51 -23.58 8.87
N ASP A 331 -3.34 -24.61 8.98
CA ASP A 331 -4.33 -24.92 7.93
C ASP A 331 -5.49 -23.93 7.91
N ASP A 332 -5.90 -23.44 9.10
CA ASP A 332 -7.04 -22.56 9.26
C ASP A 332 -6.72 -21.34 10.13
N ARG A 333 -7.36 -20.20 9.82
CA ARG A 333 -7.51 -19.07 10.73
C ARG A 333 -8.88 -19.12 11.36
N VAL A 334 -8.94 -18.82 12.66
CA VAL A 334 -10.18 -18.88 13.43
C VAL A 334 -10.49 -17.49 13.98
N ILE A 335 -11.67 -16.99 13.65
CA ILE A 335 -12.26 -15.78 14.22
C ILE A 335 -13.39 -16.23 15.14
N SER A 336 -13.45 -15.68 16.35
CA SER A 336 -14.46 -16.02 17.36
C SER A 336 -15.33 -14.79 17.62
N MET A 337 -16.65 -14.93 17.42
CA MET A 337 -17.66 -13.91 17.69
C MET A 337 -18.64 -14.39 18.76
N GLU A 338 -19.35 -13.45 19.39
CA GLU A 338 -20.48 -13.78 20.26
C GLU A 338 -21.62 -14.38 19.42
N TYR A 339 -22.38 -15.33 20.02
CA TYR A 339 -23.51 -15.96 19.37
C TYR A 339 -24.83 -15.35 19.83
N GLU A 340 -25.67 -14.99 18.86
CA GLU A 340 -27.03 -14.50 19.07
C GLU A 340 -28.00 -15.53 18.51
N ALA A 341 -28.86 -16.11 19.39
CA ALA A 341 -29.87 -17.02 18.93
C ALA A 341 -30.96 -16.27 18.17
N ALA A 342 -30.90 -16.29 16.84
CA ALA A 342 -31.82 -15.59 15.97
C ALA A 342 -32.22 -16.49 14.79
N GLU A 343 -33.45 -16.31 14.29
CA GLU A 343 -33.89 -16.91 13.04
C GLU A 343 -33.44 -16.02 11.88
N ILE A 344 -32.75 -16.59 10.92
CA ILE A 344 -32.25 -15.91 9.72
C ILE A 344 -33.18 -16.23 8.56
N THR A 345 -33.66 -15.19 7.90
CA THR A 345 -34.48 -15.30 6.70
C THR A 345 -33.61 -15.55 5.46
N ASP A 346 -34.17 -16.16 4.42
CA ASP A 346 -33.46 -16.36 3.15
C ASP A 346 -33.08 -15.01 2.49
N THR A 347 -33.86 -13.96 2.74
CA THR A 347 -33.58 -12.61 2.25
C THR A 347 -32.32 -12.04 2.91
N GLU A 348 -32.18 -12.16 4.23
CA GLU A 348 -30.98 -11.73 4.95
C GLU A 348 -29.76 -12.53 4.53
N LYS A 349 -29.90 -13.84 4.34
CA LYS A 349 -28.81 -14.72 3.92
C LYS A 349 -28.26 -14.33 2.52
N GLN A 350 -29.13 -13.89 1.62
CA GLN A 350 -28.77 -13.43 0.27
C GLN A 350 -28.35 -11.95 0.23
N SER A 351 -28.55 -11.22 1.33
CA SER A 351 -28.24 -9.79 1.39
C SER A 351 -26.72 -9.55 1.36
N THR A 352 -26.38 -8.40 0.81
CA THR A 352 -24.99 -7.88 0.78
C THR A 352 -24.83 -6.68 1.71
N LYS A 353 -25.87 -6.31 2.45
CA LYS A 353 -25.81 -5.21 3.40
C LYS A 353 -25.04 -5.62 4.66
N PRO A 354 -24.11 -4.77 5.16
CA PRO A 354 -23.30 -5.09 6.33
C PRO A 354 -24.12 -5.49 7.57
N GLU A 355 -25.29 -4.85 7.79
CA GLU A 355 -26.15 -5.13 8.92
C GLU A 355 -26.70 -6.58 8.88
N ASP A 356 -27.22 -7.01 7.73
CA ASP A 356 -27.75 -8.35 7.52
C ASP A 356 -26.64 -9.41 7.59
N ILE A 357 -25.45 -9.08 7.05
CA ILE A 357 -24.26 -9.96 7.13
C ILE A 357 -23.85 -10.17 8.58
N GLN A 358 -23.75 -9.10 9.37
CA GLN A 358 -23.41 -9.19 10.80
C GLN A 358 -24.43 -10.01 11.55
N HIS A 359 -25.72 -9.82 11.30
CA HIS A 359 -26.81 -10.59 11.89
C HIS A 359 -26.66 -12.09 11.58
N CYS A 360 -26.44 -12.43 10.30
CA CYS A 360 -26.19 -13.81 9.89
C CYS A 360 -24.97 -14.42 10.59
N LEU A 361 -23.83 -13.71 10.61
CA LEU A 361 -22.60 -14.20 11.22
C LEU A 361 -22.76 -14.41 12.73
N HIS A 362 -23.41 -13.49 13.44
CA HIS A 362 -23.67 -13.61 14.88
C HIS A 362 -24.68 -14.74 15.18
N ALA A 363 -25.59 -15.03 14.28
CA ALA A 363 -26.50 -16.18 14.39
C ALA A 363 -25.88 -17.53 13.97
N GLY A 364 -24.61 -17.53 13.56
CA GLY A 364 -23.90 -18.75 13.14
C GLY A 364 -24.27 -19.23 11.74
N VAL A 365 -24.79 -18.34 10.89
CA VAL A 365 -25.15 -18.63 9.51
C VAL A 365 -24.18 -17.94 8.55
N LEU A 366 -23.65 -18.68 7.58
CA LEU A 366 -22.76 -18.11 6.56
C LEU A 366 -23.60 -17.42 5.47
N PRO A 367 -23.46 -16.08 5.27
CA PRO A 367 -24.13 -15.38 4.18
C PRO A 367 -23.66 -15.86 2.80
N ASP A 368 -24.53 -15.78 1.79
CA ASP A 368 -24.21 -16.26 0.44
C ASP A 368 -23.04 -15.50 -0.20
N CYS A 369 -22.89 -14.21 0.08
CA CYS A 369 -21.78 -13.38 -0.40
C CYS A 369 -20.40 -13.83 0.11
N LEU A 370 -20.36 -14.50 1.26
CA LEU A 370 -19.14 -15.07 1.85
C LEU A 370 -18.98 -16.56 1.52
N SER A 371 -19.97 -17.20 0.92
CA SER A 371 -19.91 -18.61 0.53
C SER A 371 -18.85 -18.81 -0.57
N GLY A 372 -18.09 -19.87 -0.54
CA GLY A 372 -17.11 -20.12 -1.59
C GLY A 372 -15.93 -21.00 -1.22
N GLY A 373 -16.15 -21.91 -0.29
CA GLY A 373 -15.30 -23.11 -0.10
C GLY A 373 -14.17 -23.00 0.90
N ASN A 374 -13.69 -21.82 1.23
CA ASN A 374 -12.60 -21.64 2.20
C ASN A 374 -13.06 -21.10 3.57
N ILE A 375 -14.32 -20.69 3.69
CA ILE A 375 -14.91 -20.18 4.94
C ILE A 375 -15.93 -21.18 5.44
N ARG A 376 -15.80 -21.55 6.72
CA ARG A 376 -16.69 -22.46 7.42
C ARG A 376 -17.10 -21.85 8.76
N ILE A 377 -18.36 -21.97 9.10
CA ILE A 377 -18.91 -21.47 10.36
C ILE A 377 -19.33 -22.66 11.24
N GLU A 378 -19.04 -22.56 12.52
CA GLU A 378 -19.50 -23.51 13.55
C GLU A 378 -19.91 -22.74 14.78
N VAL A 379 -21.02 -23.16 15.41
CA VAL A 379 -21.41 -22.67 16.72
C VAL A 379 -20.89 -23.64 17.78
N GLN A 380 -20.04 -23.12 18.66
CA GLN A 380 -19.48 -23.90 19.77
C GLN A 380 -20.10 -23.47 21.09
N GLU A 381 -20.60 -24.42 21.86
CA GLU A 381 -20.90 -24.20 23.27
C GLU A 381 -19.60 -24.20 24.06
N LEU A 382 -19.30 -23.07 24.67
CA LEU A 382 -18.13 -22.95 25.53
C LEU A 382 -18.48 -23.49 26.90
N SER A 383 -18.13 -24.75 27.12
CA SER A 383 -17.98 -25.23 28.48
C SER A 383 -16.84 -24.45 29.16
N THR A 384 -17.02 -24.15 30.45
CA THR A 384 -16.03 -23.48 31.29
C THR A 384 -14.62 -24.00 31.05
N VAL A 385 -13.69 -23.13 30.62
CA VAL A 385 -12.30 -23.52 30.34
C VAL A 385 -11.47 -23.34 31.59
N SER A 386 -10.72 -24.37 31.98
CA SER A 386 -9.73 -24.25 33.05
C SER A 386 -8.59 -23.32 32.63
N CYS A 387 -8.28 -22.33 33.46
CA CYS A 387 -7.22 -21.35 33.15
C CYS A 387 -6.37 -20.97 34.38
N PHE A 388 -5.20 -20.45 34.13
CA PHE A 388 -4.38 -19.74 35.10
C PHE A 388 -4.85 -18.30 35.14
N ILE A 389 -5.15 -17.75 36.31
CA ILE A 389 -5.72 -16.40 36.49
C ILE A 389 -4.72 -15.56 37.27
N ARG A 390 -4.39 -14.37 36.75
CA ARG A 390 -3.62 -13.37 37.48
C ARG A 390 -4.57 -12.43 38.19
N HIS A 391 -4.39 -12.28 39.50
CA HIS A 391 -5.13 -11.37 40.34
C HIS A 391 -4.51 -9.96 40.37
N GLU A 392 -5.25 -8.99 40.88
CA GLU A 392 -4.81 -7.58 40.98
C GLU A 392 -3.59 -7.43 41.90
N ASP A 393 -3.43 -8.29 42.88
CA ASP A 393 -2.26 -8.33 43.77
C ASP A 393 -0.98 -8.89 43.12
N GLY A 394 -1.07 -9.25 41.84
CA GLY A 394 0.04 -9.83 41.08
C GLY A 394 0.27 -11.31 41.29
N THR A 395 -0.53 -12.01 42.11
CA THR A 395 -0.48 -13.45 42.24
C THR A 395 -1.19 -14.16 41.11
N VAL A 396 -0.88 -15.44 40.88
CA VAL A 396 -1.53 -16.26 39.87
C VAL A 396 -2.10 -17.51 40.50
N THR A 397 -3.36 -17.78 40.23
CA THR A 397 -4.02 -19.01 40.66
C THR A 397 -4.08 -20.01 39.51
N CYS A 398 -3.69 -21.27 39.76
CA CYS A 398 -3.80 -22.36 38.79
C CYS A 398 -5.22 -22.93 38.74
N PRO A 399 -5.59 -23.78 37.76
CA PRO A 399 -6.93 -24.39 37.65
C PRO A 399 -7.34 -25.22 38.86
N MET A 400 -6.39 -25.67 39.64
CA MET A 400 -6.63 -26.41 40.89
C MET A 400 -6.72 -25.53 42.13
N GLY A 401 -6.91 -24.20 41.94
CA GLY A 401 -7.03 -23.23 43.04
C GLY A 401 -5.72 -22.93 43.78
N ARG A 402 -4.58 -23.40 43.27
CA ARG A 402 -3.28 -23.23 43.95
C ARG A 402 -2.53 -22.01 43.44
N GLN A 403 -1.86 -21.31 44.34
CA GLN A 403 -1.12 -20.08 44.03
C GLN A 403 0.22 -20.38 43.38
N LEU A 404 0.52 -19.63 42.32
CA LEU A 404 1.82 -19.58 41.65
C LEU A 404 2.46 -18.22 41.90
N PHE A 405 3.78 -18.20 42.01
CA PHE A 405 4.54 -17.00 42.30
C PHE A 405 5.37 -16.56 41.09
N LYS A 406 5.55 -15.26 40.98
CA LYS A 406 6.39 -14.65 39.94
C LYS A 406 7.81 -15.19 40.03
N GLN A 407 8.35 -15.64 38.90
CA GLN A 407 9.73 -16.12 38.77
C GLN A 407 10.62 -15.05 38.11
N LYS A 408 10.21 -14.57 36.94
CA LYS A 408 10.95 -13.55 36.19
C LYS A 408 10.05 -12.84 35.17
N ASP A 409 10.48 -11.64 34.77
CA ASP A 409 9.88 -10.97 33.62
C ASP A 409 10.55 -11.45 32.32
N THR A 410 9.73 -11.66 31.30
CA THR A 410 10.16 -12.07 29.96
C THR A 410 9.83 -10.98 28.95
N LYS A 411 10.38 -11.09 27.76
CA LYS A 411 10.07 -10.15 26.65
C LYS A 411 8.56 -10.07 26.37
N TYR A 412 7.83 -11.17 26.57
CA TYR A 412 6.42 -11.30 26.20
C TYR A 412 5.44 -11.26 27.38
N GLY A 413 5.90 -11.16 28.62
CA GLY A 413 5.08 -11.17 29.81
C GLY A 413 5.85 -11.55 31.06
N THR A 414 5.13 -12.03 32.09
CA THR A 414 5.71 -12.46 33.37
C THR A 414 5.52 -13.97 33.52
N GLU A 415 6.58 -14.67 33.88
CA GLU A 415 6.60 -16.10 34.14
C GLU A 415 6.28 -16.40 35.61
N TYR A 416 5.34 -17.31 35.84
CA TYR A 416 4.88 -17.77 37.15
C TYR A 416 5.07 -19.27 37.31
N SER A 417 5.43 -19.73 38.52
CA SER A 417 5.60 -21.14 38.86
C SER A 417 5.53 -21.36 40.36
N SER A 418 5.22 -22.60 40.79
CA SER A 418 5.37 -23.01 42.18
C SER A 418 5.66 -24.51 42.24
N LYS A 419 6.86 -24.85 42.73
CA LYS A 419 7.31 -26.23 42.86
C LYS A 419 6.47 -26.99 43.91
N GLU A 420 6.14 -26.35 45.02
CA GLU A 420 5.35 -26.93 46.10
C GLU A 420 3.91 -27.21 45.67
N ALA A 421 3.27 -26.21 45.03
CA ALA A 421 1.92 -26.36 44.49
C ALA A 421 1.81 -27.50 43.47
N CYS A 422 2.81 -27.64 42.60
CA CYS A 422 2.82 -28.69 41.58
C CYS A 422 3.20 -30.07 42.09
N ARG A 423 4.05 -30.18 43.12
CA ARG A 423 4.50 -31.45 43.68
C ARG A 423 3.37 -32.20 44.35
N THR A 424 2.47 -31.51 45.06
CA THR A 424 1.35 -32.08 45.80
C THR A 424 0.03 -32.02 45.02
N CYS A 425 0.05 -31.70 43.72
CA CYS A 425 -1.13 -31.55 42.90
C CYS A 425 -1.68 -32.93 42.47
N PRO A 426 -2.96 -33.27 42.78
CA PRO A 426 -3.56 -34.54 42.39
C PRO A 426 -3.73 -34.64 40.86
N ASN A 427 -3.98 -33.52 40.17
CA ASN A 427 -4.14 -33.42 38.70
C ASN A 427 -3.08 -32.52 38.11
N ARG A 428 -1.92 -33.05 37.79
CA ARG A 428 -0.81 -32.27 37.24
C ARG A 428 -1.10 -31.88 35.80
N CYS A 429 -0.96 -30.57 35.50
CA CYS A 429 -1.12 -30.01 34.16
C CYS A 429 0.22 -29.92 33.39
N THR A 430 1.22 -30.70 33.78
CA THR A 430 2.55 -30.70 33.16
C THR A 430 3.23 -32.04 33.36
N ASP A 431 3.99 -32.48 32.36
CA ASP A 431 4.84 -33.68 32.43
C ASP A 431 6.19 -33.36 33.11
N SER A 432 6.48 -32.07 33.35
CA SER A 432 7.68 -31.64 34.05
C SER A 432 7.71 -32.15 35.47
N LYS A 433 8.76 -32.86 35.87
CA LYS A 433 8.96 -33.36 37.24
C LYS A 433 9.06 -32.25 38.29
N ALA A 434 9.49 -31.04 37.89
CA ALA A 434 9.68 -29.89 38.77
C ALA A 434 8.41 -29.10 39.02
N ALA A 435 7.93 -28.35 38.04
CA ALA A 435 6.74 -27.50 38.14
C ALA A 435 6.24 -27.09 36.75
N LYS A 436 5.01 -26.60 36.66
CA LYS A 436 4.49 -25.89 35.50
C LYS A 436 4.99 -24.45 35.52
N HIS A 437 5.56 -24.02 34.42
CA HIS A 437 5.88 -22.61 34.15
C HIS A 437 4.82 -22.02 33.24
N VAL A 438 4.25 -20.89 33.63
CA VAL A 438 3.19 -20.21 32.89
C VAL A 438 3.64 -18.78 32.61
N ASN A 439 3.65 -18.39 31.35
CA ASN A 439 3.94 -17.02 30.97
C ASN A 439 2.61 -16.29 30.68
N ILE A 440 2.32 -15.26 31.46
CA ILE A 440 1.12 -14.42 31.29
C ILE A 440 1.56 -13.10 30.67
N GLY A 441 0.99 -12.76 29.51
CA GLY A 441 1.28 -11.52 28.79
C GLY A 441 1.03 -10.28 29.65
N ARG A 442 1.74 -9.19 29.40
CA ARG A 442 1.65 -7.96 30.21
C ARG A 442 0.22 -7.44 30.36
N ASN A 443 -0.58 -7.56 29.30
CA ASN A 443 -1.97 -7.08 29.24
C ASN A 443 -3.01 -8.21 29.41
N SER A 444 -2.57 -9.44 29.75
CA SER A 444 -3.46 -10.58 29.95
C SER A 444 -3.64 -10.85 31.42
N THR A 445 -4.86 -11.18 31.84
CA THR A 445 -5.19 -11.56 33.22
C THR A 445 -5.30 -13.07 33.40
N TYR A 446 -5.26 -13.85 32.31
CA TYR A 446 -5.38 -15.31 32.37
C TYR A 446 -4.67 -15.98 31.18
N VAL A 447 -4.40 -17.29 31.31
CA VAL A 447 -3.89 -18.18 30.25
C VAL A 447 -4.63 -19.51 30.32
N PRO A 448 -5.27 -19.98 29.22
CA PRO A 448 -5.92 -21.29 29.20
C PRO A 448 -4.92 -22.42 29.42
N VAL A 449 -5.36 -23.48 30.10
CA VAL A 449 -4.58 -24.72 30.22
C VAL A 449 -4.64 -25.44 28.88
N ARG A 450 -3.52 -25.53 28.19
CA ARG A 450 -3.42 -26.41 27.03
C ARG A 450 -3.37 -27.84 27.49
N MET A 451 -4.38 -28.63 27.17
CA MET A 451 -4.42 -30.05 27.49
C MET A 451 -3.43 -30.81 26.60
N TYR A 452 -2.44 -31.43 27.21
CA TYR A 452 -1.66 -32.50 26.62
C TYR A 452 -2.16 -33.81 27.26
N GLY A 453 -2.87 -34.62 26.47
CA GLY A 453 -3.33 -35.93 26.95
C GLY A 453 -4.64 -35.92 27.73
N SER A 454 -5.19 -37.08 27.97
CA SER A 454 -6.53 -37.41 28.46
C SER A 454 -6.87 -37.09 29.91
N SER A 455 -6.22 -36.17 30.59
CA SER A 455 -6.54 -35.76 31.96
C SER A 455 -7.64 -34.70 31.95
N GLN A 456 -8.81 -35.06 32.44
CA GLN A 456 -9.91 -34.16 32.73
C GLN A 456 -9.53 -33.27 33.92
N TYR A 457 -9.32 -31.98 33.70
CA TYR A 457 -9.16 -31.00 34.78
C TYR A 457 -10.55 -30.56 35.27
N PRO A 458 -10.74 -30.36 36.58
CA PRO A 458 -11.98 -29.80 37.08
C PRO A 458 -12.19 -28.43 36.45
N LEU A 459 -13.38 -28.24 35.89
CA LEU A 459 -13.84 -26.95 35.38
C LEU A 459 -14.01 -26.03 36.57
N GLN A 460 -13.31 -24.90 36.60
CA GLN A 460 -13.51 -23.85 37.59
C GLN A 460 -14.50 -22.81 37.08
N GLN A 461 -15.49 -22.50 37.89
CA GLN A 461 -16.24 -21.26 37.73
C GLN A 461 -15.30 -20.12 38.12
N ILE A 462 -14.95 -19.30 37.16
CA ILE A 462 -14.12 -18.13 37.42
C ILE A 462 -15.02 -17.03 37.98
N PRO A 463 -14.69 -16.45 39.15
CA PRO A 463 -15.48 -15.36 39.71
C PRO A 463 -15.44 -14.16 38.77
N VAL A 464 -16.61 -13.68 38.36
CA VAL A 464 -16.79 -12.52 37.45
C VAL A 464 -16.30 -11.22 38.08
N ASN A 465 -16.08 -11.14 39.36
CA ASN A 465 -15.83 -9.92 40.15
C ASN A 465 -14.36 -9.49 40.22
N GLY A 466 -13.59 -9.65 39.19
CA GLY A 466 -12.18 -9.22 39.18
C GLY A 466 -11.55 -9.08 37.80
N VAL A 467 -12.32 -9.22 36.73
CA VAL A 467 -11.80 -9.15 35.38
C VAL A 467 -12.21 -7.82 34.75
N SER A 468 -11.24 -7.01 34.33
CA SER A 468 -11.49 -5.73 33.64
C SER A 468 -12.39 -5.94 32.41
N SER A 469 -13.39 -5.08 32.27
CA SER A 469 -14.38 -5.10 31.18
C SER A 469 -13.78 -5.12 29.76
N LYS A 470 -12.55 -4.64 29.58
CA LYS A 470 -11.82 -4.68 28.29
C LYS A 470 -11.28 -6.07 27.93
N ASN A 471 -11.04 -6.95 28.91
CA ASN A 471 -10.57 -8.32 28.68
C ASN A 471 -11.71 -9.34 28.63
N LEU A 472 -12.91 -8.95 29.07
CA LEU A 472 -14.14 -9.75 28.95
C LEU A 472 -14.61 -9.89 27.49
N ASN A 473 -14.27 -8.94 26.62
CA ASN A 473 -14.66 -8.98 25.21
C ASN A 473 -13.94 -10.07 24.39
N ASN A 474 -12.83 -10.62 24.89
CA ASN A 474 -12.13 -11.74 24.22
C ASN A 474 -12.57 -13.14 24.70
N PHE A 475 -13.36 -13.22 25.76
CA PHE A 475 -13.88 -14.47 26.32
C PHE A 475 -15.24 -14.23 26.95
N GLY A 476 -16.25 -13.81 26.29
CA GLY A 476 -17.57 -13.61 26.80
C GLY A 476 -17.78 -13.73 28.32
N LYS A 477 -18.83 -13.28 28.86
CA LYS A 477 -19.15 -13.29 30.31
C LYS A 477 -19.03 -14.71 30.87
N MET A 478 -17.90 -15.04 31.50
CA MET A 478 -17.66 -16.35 32.11
C MET A 478 -18.65 -16.57 33.26
N GLY A 479 -19.50 -17.59 33.14
CA GLY A 479 -20.50 -17.94 34.16
C GLY A 479 -21.84 -18.43 33.59
N ARG A 480 -22.06 -18.34 32.29
CA ARG A 480 -23.17 -18.98 31.57
C ARG A 480 -22.59 -19.88 30.49
N ALA A 481 -23.31 -20.93 30.10
CA ALA A 481 -22.98 -21.68 28.89
C ALA A 481 -23.11 -20.70 27.72
N GLU A 482 -22.00 -20.09 27.32
CA GLU A 482 -21.96 -19.16 26.22
C GLU A 482 -21.70 -19.92 24.94
N LYS A 483 -22.48 -19.60 23.94
CA LYS A 483 -22.23 -20.09 22.59
C LYS A 483 -21.39 -19.05 21.87
N ARG A 484 -20.41 -19.50 21.08
CA ARG A 484 -19.62 -18.66 20.21
C ARG A 484 -19.72 -19.17 18.80
N VAL A 485 -19.74 -18.21 17.90
CA VAL A 485 -19.56 -18.48 16.49
C VAL A 485 -18.08 -18.55 16.21
N MET A 486 -17.64 -19.66 15.63
CA MET A 486 -16.27 -19.88 15.20
C MET A 486 -16.26 -19.87 13.65
N ILE A 487 -15.59 -18.88 13.09
CA ILE A 487 -15.42 -18.76 11.64
C ILE A 487 -14.02 -19.27 11.30
N PHE A 488 -13.97 -20.36 10.54
CA PHE A 488 -12.74 -20.96 10.07
C PHE A 488 -12.47 -20.51 8.65
N ILE A 489 -11.31 -19.91 8.41
CA ILE A 489 -10.87 -19.50 7.09
C ILE A 489 -9.70 -20.39 6.69
N ARG A 490 -9.93 -21.28 5.74
CA ARG A 490 -8.93 -22.22 5.26
C ARG A 490 -8.07 -21.58 4.17
N ARG A 491 -6.77 -21.85 4.20
CA ARG A 491 -5.85 -21.45 3.15
C ARG A 491 -6.19 -22.14 1.83
N ASP A 492 -6.41 -21.37 0.77
CA ASP A 492 -6.61 -21.87 -0.59
C ASP A 492 -5.30 -21.76 -1.41
N ILE A 493 -4.51 -22.83 -1.39
CA ILE A 493 -3.20 -22.85 -2.08
C ILE A 493 -3.31 -22.59 -3.59
N PRO A 494 -4.26 -23.19 -4.34
CA PRO A 494 -4.50 -22.86 -5.74
C PRO A 494 -4.74 -21.37 -5.98
N LYS A 495 -5.58 -20.73 -5.16
CA LYS A 495 -5.86 -19.29 -5.30
C LYS A 495 -4.65 -18.43 -4.98
N GLN A 496 -3.85 -18.79 -3.98
CA GLN A 496 -2.60 -18.09 -3.68
C GLN A 496 -1.61 -18.14 -4.86
N LYS A 497 -1.54 -19.24 -5.58
CA LYS A 497 -0.75 -19.35 -6.82
C LYS A 497 -1.33 -18.48 -7.95
N GLN A 498 -2.67 -18.49 -8.10
CA GLN A 498 -3.35 -17.61 -9.05
C GLN A 498 -3.06 -16.14 -8.74
N ARG A 499 -3.14 -15.71 -7.46
CA ARG A 499 -2.81 -14.34 -7.05
C ARG A 499 -1.42 -13.94 -7.53
N GLN A 500 -0.42 -14.76 -7.29
CA GLN A 500 0.96 -14.45 -7.67
C GLN A 500 1.06 -14.19 -9.17
N GLN A 501 0.51 -15.06 -10.00
CA GLN A 501 0.50 -14.88 -11.46
C GLN A 501 -0.26 -13.63 -11.89
N THR A 502 -1.41 -13.35 -11.26
CA THR A 502 -2.28 -12.22 -11.59
C THR A 502 -1.63 -10.88 -11.22
N SER A 503 -1.08 -10.75 -10.02
CA SER A 503 -0.50 -9.49 -9.53
C SER A 503 0.89 -9.20 -10.12
N GLU A 504 1.69 -10.22 -10.41
CA GLU A 504 3.02 -10.03 -11.01
C GLU A 504 2.95 -9.53 -12.46
N HIS A 505 1.90 -9.88 -13.21
CA HIS A 505 1.74 -9.50 -14.61
C HIS A 505 1.71 -7.98 -14.83
N PRO A 506 0.85 -7.17 -14.17
CA PRO A 506 0.86 -5.72 -14.34
C PRO A 506 2.16 -5.08 -13.82
N PHE A 507 2.69 -5.54 -12.69
CA PHE A 507 3.93 -5.00 -12.15
C PHE A 507 5.13 -5.28 -13.05
N GLY A 508 5.22 -6.49 -13.61
CA GLY A 508 6.26 -6.86 -14.56
C GLY A 508 6.21 -5.97 -15.80
N THR A 509 5.03 -5.83 -16.40
CA THR A 509 4.82 -5.00 -17.59
C THR A 509 5.15 -3.53 -17.32
N MET A 510 4.54 -2.91 -16.30
CA MET A 510 4.76 -1.50 -16.02
C MET A 510 6.21 -1.18 -15.63
N LYS A 511 6.86 -2.01 -14.78
CA LYS A 511 8.22 -1.74 -14.33
C LYS A 511 9.29 -2.00 -15.39
N HIS A 512 9.17 -3.10 -16.13
CA HIS A 512 10.21 -3.51 -17.09
C HIS A 512 9.99 -2.91 -18.47
N TYR A 513 8.79 -3.00 -19.03
CA TYR A 513 8.52 -2.51 -20.39
C TYR A 513 8.24 -1.00 -20.41
N ASP A 514 7.44 -0.48 -19.47
CA ASP A 514 7.06 0.94 -19.47
C ASP A 514 8.04 1.80 -18.66
N GLY A 515 9.06 1.21 -18.05
CA GLY A 515 10.07 1.90 -17.26
C GLY A 515 9.52 2.58 -16.00
N ALA A 516 8.38 2.11 -15.46
CA ALA A 516 7.73 2.68 -14.27
C ALA A 516 8.31 2.17 -12.93
N GLY A 517 9.56 1.72 -12.91
CA GLY A 517 10.27 1.31 -11.70
C GLY A 517 10.64 2.46 -10.75
N TYR A 518 10.45 3.71 -11.18
CA TYR A 518 10.66 4.92 -10.38
C TYR A 518 9.68 6.02 -10.81
N PHE A 519 9.37 6.92 -9.88
CA PHE A 519 8.54 8.09 -10.16
C PHE A 519 9.35 9.26 -10.73
N LEU A 520 8.69 10.05 -11.57
CA LEU A 520 9.22 11.32 -12.10
C LEU A 520 8.72 12.51 -11.27
N CYS A 521 7.60 12.34 -10.58
CA CYS A 521 6.96 13.33 -9.73
C CYS A 521 7.39 13.20 -8.27
N LYS A 522 7.17 14.25 -7.47
CA LYS A 522 7.41 14.34 -6.04
C LYS A 522 6.11 14.64 -5.31
N GLY A 523 5.92 14.04 -4.15
CA GLY A 523 4.73 14.18 -3.32
C GLY A 523 3.62 13.22 -3.72
N LYS A 524 2.91 12.68 -2.71
CA LYS A 524 1.94 11.58 -2.82
C LYS A 524 0.88 11.83 -3.90
N GLU A 525 0.26 13.00 -3.93
CA GLU A 525 -0.78 13.30 -4.92
C GLU A 525 -0.29 13.25 -6.38
N LYS A 526 0.93 13.78 -6.66
CA LYS A 526 1.49 13.79 -8.01
C LYS A 526 1.94 12.40 -8.44
N VAL A 527 2.48 11.65 -7.49
CA VAL A 527 2.87 10.25 -7.67
C VAL A 527 1.64 9.39 -7.95
N THR A 528 0.52 9.61 -7.24
CA THR A 528 -0.77 8.97 -7.50
C THR A 528 -1.26 9.24 -8.93
N ALA A 529 -1.20 10.48 -9.38
CA ALA A 529 -1.58 10.84 -10.74
C ALA A 529 -0.68 10.19 -11.81
N GLU A 530 0.62 10.13 -11.54
CA GLU A 530 1.58 9.46 -12.43
C GLU A 530 1.31 7.96 -12.50
N TYR A 531 1.00 7.32 -11.37
CA TYR A 531 0.67 5.90 -11.34
C TYR A 531 -0.67 5.59 -12.01
N ALA A 532 -1.67 6.47 -11.87
CA ALA A 532 -2.95 6.37 -12.59
C ALA A 532 -2.77 6.30 -14.10
N LEU A 533 -1.90 7.15 -14.64
CA LEU A 533 -1.56 7.11 -16.07
C LEU A 533 -0.87 5.81 -16.48
N SER A 534 0.00 5.26 -15.62
CA SER A 534 0.65 3.96 -15.87
C SER A 534 -0.35 2.82 -15.87
N CYS A 535 -1.28 2.79 -14.90
CA CYS A 535 -2.36 1.82 -14.84
C CYS A 535 -3.26 1.91 -16.07
N LEU A 536 -3.65 3.13 -16.46
CA LEU A 536 -4.51 3.35 -17.61
C LEU A 536 -3.85 2.89 -18.93
N GLY A 537 -2.55 3.18 -19.11
CA GLY A 537 -1.79 2.69 -20.27
C GLY A 537 -1.72 1.16 -20.32
N TYR A 538 -1.51 0.53 -19.16
CA TYR A 538 -1.53 -0.93 -19.04
C TYR A 538 -2.92 -1.49 -19.37
N ASP A 539 -3.99 -0.95 -18.77
CA ASP A 539 -5.34 -1.46 -18.93
C ASP A 539 -5.89 -1.25 -20.35
N ILE A 540 -5.53 -0.17 -21.03
CA ILE A 540 -5.88 0.02 -22.45
C ILE A 540 -5.26 -1.10 -23.29
N ARG A 541 -4.00 -1.47 -23.08
CA ARG A 541 -3.37 -2.60 -23.79
C ARG A 541 -4.08 -3.92 -23.49
N ARG A 542 -4.44 -4.16 -22.23
CA ARG A 542 -5.19 -5.36 -21.84
C ARG A 542 -6.57 -5.40 -22.51
N ALA A 543 -7.32 -4.29 -22.50
CA ALA A 543 -8.61 -4.18 -23.15
C ALA A 543 -8.53 -4.45 -24.66
N ILE A 544 -7.52 -3.91 -25.35
CA ILE A 544 -7.26 -4.18 -26.76
C ILE A 544 -7.02 -5.68 -26.99
N THR A 545 -6.21 -6.30 -26.15
CA THR A 545 -5.88 -7.74 -26.23
C THR A 545 -7.12 -8.60 -26.00
N ILE A 546 -7.91 -8.32 -24.95
CA ILE A 546 -9.13 -9.08 -24.60
C ILE A 546 -10.16 -8.94 -25.71
N CYS A 547 -10.28 -7.76 -26.32
CA CYS A 547 -11.22 -7.54 -27.44
C CYS A 547 -10.75 -8.10 -28.78
N GLY A 548 -9.51 -8.57 -28.89
CA GLY A 548 -8.95 -9.05 -30.15
C GLY A 548 -8.58 -7.93 -31.14
N GLY A 549 -8.43 -6.69 -30.66
CA GLY A 549 -7.97 -5.54 -31.44
C GLY A 549 -8.73 -4.25 -31.17
N VAL A 550 -8.17 -3.15 -31.67
CA VAL A 550 -8.67 -1.79 -31.43
C VAL A 550 -10.06 -1.55 -32.00
N LYS A 551 -10.34 -2.04 -33.21
CA LYS A 551 -11.68 -1.89 -33.84
C LYS A 551 -12.78 -2.50 -32.99
N SER A 552 -12.56 -3.71 -32.48
CA SER A 552 -13.50 -4.42 -31.61
C SER A 552 -13.70 -3.70 -30.27
N LEU A 553 -12.62 -3.17 -29.68
CA LEU A 553 -12.69 -2.36 -28.46
C LEU A 553 -13.53 -1.09 -28.69
N ILE A 554 -13.28 -0.34 -29.77
CA ILE A 554 -14.04 0.86 -30.11
C ILE A 554 -15.53 0.53 -30.30
N GLN A 555 -15.84 -0.56 -30.98
CA GLN A 555 -17.24 -0.98 -31.19
C GLN A 555 -17.93 -1.29 -29.86
N ARG A 556 -17.30 -2.03 -28.96
CA ARG A 556 -17.84 -2.32 -27.62
C ARG A 556 -18.00 -1.04 -26.79
N PHE A 557 -17.00 -0.17 -26.82
CA PHE A 557 -17.00 1.09 -26.09
C PHE A 557 -18.13 2.03 -26.55
N LYS A 558 -18.38 2.13 -27.84
CA LYS A 558 -19.52 2.90 -28.39
C LYS A 558 -20.89 2.30 -28.02
N GLY A 559 -20.95 1.04 -27.63
CA GLY A 559 -22.16 0.34 -27.21
C GLY A 559 -22.56 0.57 -25.75
N ILE A 560 -21.76 1.26 -24.96
CA ILE A 560 -22.05 1.58 -23.56
C ILE A 560 -22.25 3.09 -23.36
N SER A 561 -23.01 3.44 -22.30
CA SER A 561 -23.04 4.82 -21.79
C SER A 561 -21.91 5.00 -20.79
N LEU A 562 -21.11 6.07 -20.93
CA LEU A 562 -20.01 6.31 -19.97
C LEU A 562 -20.55 6.42 -18.55
N PRO A 563 -19.96 5.69 -17.61
CA PRO A 563 -20.39 5.71 -16.23
C PRO A 563 -20.11 7.07 -15.59
N LYS A 564 -21.11 7.60 -14.89
CA LYS A 564 -20.91 8.78 -14.04
C LYS A 564 -20.15 8.35 -12.78
N LEU A 565 -19.09 9.08 -12.44
CA LEU A 565 -18.43 8.87 -11.16
C LEU A 565 -19.36 9.30 -10.03
N PRO A 566 -19.47 8.55 -8.93
CA PRO A 566 -20.06 9.08 -7.70
C PRO A 566 -19.26 10.33 -7.30
N LYS A 567 -19.95 11.30 -6.67
CA LYS A 567 -19.24 12.40 -6.00
C LYS A 567 -18.26 11.74 -5.04
N LEU A 568 -16.97 11.89 -5.30
CA LEU A 568 -15.94 11.42 -4.37
C LEU A 568 -16.24 12.08 -3.02
N ALA A 569 -16.52 11.28 -2.00
CA ALA A 569 -16.46 11.76 -0.64
C ALA A 569 -15.05 12.34 -0.47
N GLU A 570 -14.97 13.54 0.09
CA GLU A 570 -13.72 14.23 0.35
C GLU A 570 -12.83 13.30 1.19
N ILE A 571 -11.72 12.84 0.56
CA ILE A 571 -10.68 12.05 1.22
C ILE A 571 -9.65 13.04 1.78
#